data_3a96fc4086ffc1ccd537b09a96935286
#
_entry.id   3a96fc4086ffc1ccd537b09a96935286
#
_cell.length_a   1.000
_cell.length_b   1.000
_cell.length_c   1.000
_cell.angle_alpha   90.00
_cell.angle_beta   90.00
_cell.angle_gamma   90.00
#
_symmetry.space_group_name_H-M   'P 1'
#
loop_
_entity.id
_entity.type
_entity.pdbx_description
1 polymer ?
#
loop_
_entity_poly.entity_id
_entity_poly.type
_entity_poly.pdbx_seq_one_letter_code
_entity_poly.pdbx_strand_id
1 'polypeptide(L)'
;ECMGDSYSYVGAVVGATYPEQGEILRKVMPKSFILVPGYGAQGGQGKDLVHFFNEDGLGAIVNSSRGIICAYKQDKYKEQGMTPENFADASRLAVKDMIADISGALAQR
;
A
#
# COMPACT_ATOMS: atom_id res chain seq x y z
N GLU A 1 11.13 -14.52 21.46
CA GLU A 1 10.16 -15.61 21.34
C GLU A 1 9.19 -15.43 20.17
N CYS A 2 8.82 -14.17 19.87
CA CYS A 2 7.93 -13.87 18.75
C CYS A 2 8.67 -13.68 17.43
N MET A 3 9.97 -13.80 17.41
CA MET A 3 10.80 -13.61 16.21
C MET A 3 10.95 -14.92 15.44
N GLY A 4 10.64 -14.87 14.14
CA GLY A 4 10.99 -15.94 13.22
C GLY A 4 12.43 -15.78 12.73
N ASP A 5 12.83 -16.61 11.77
CA ASP A 5 14.18 -16.55 11.21
C ASP A 5 14.42 -15.24 10.44
N SER A 6 13.44 -14.78 9.67
CA SER A 6 13.53 -13.55 8.87
C SER A 6 12.62 -12.46 9.40
N TYR A 7 11.40 -12.84 9.81
CA TYR A 7 10.39 -11.90 10.30
C TYR A 7 9.79 -12.38 11.62
N SER A 8 9.35 -11.40 12.41
CA SER A 8 8.63 -11.65 13.66
C SER A 8 7.24 -12.22 13.37
N TYR A 9 6.70 -12.99 14.31
CA TYR A 9 5.30 -13.42 14.28
C TYR A 9 4.34 -12.30 14.69
N VAL A 10 4.86 -11.16 15.14
CA VAL A 10 4.07 -9.99 15.53
C VAL A 10 4.32 -8.87 14.51
N GLY A 11 3.26 -8.35 13.94
CA GLY A 11 3.31 -7.21 13.02
C GLY A 11 2.67 -5.98 13.65
N ALA A 12 2.65 -4.87 12.90
CA ALA A 12 2.08 -3.63 13.35
C ALA A 12 1.18 -3.03 12.26
N VAL A 13 0.24 -2.17 12.65
CA VAL A 13 -0.58 -1.39 11.73
C VAL A 13 -0.14 0.06 11.83
N VAL A 14 0.32 0.63 10.72
CA VAL A 14 0.81 2.02 10.69
C VAL A 14 0.24 2.72 9.46
N GLY A 15 -0.55 3.79 9.67
CA GLY A 15 -1.21 4.50 8.59
C GLY A 15 -0.27 5.22 7.63
N ALA A 16 -0.67 5.26 6.35
CA ALA A 16 0.14 5.85 5.27
C ALA A 16 0.18 7.38 5.31
N THR A 17 -0.65 8.02 6.11
CA THR A 17 -0.77 9.48 6.14
C THR A 17 0.36 10.19 6.92
N TYR A 18 1.21 9.44 7.60
CA TYR A 18 2.32 9.98 8.38
C TYR A 18 3.64 9.28 8.00
N PRO A 19 4.19 9.59 6.82
CA PRO A 19 5.39 8.88 6.32
C PRO A 19 6.61 8.99 7.22
N GLU A 20 6.79 10.12 7.91
CA GLU A 20 7.92 10.31 8.82
C GLU A 20 7.87 9.34 10.00
N GLN A 21 6.67 9.09 10.52
CA GLN A 21 6.48 8.12 11.59
C GLN A 21 6.73 6.70 11.09
N GLY A 22 6.31 6.42 9.85
CA GLY A 22 6.56 5.13 9.20
C GLY A 22 8.04 4.84 9.07
N GLU A 23 8.83 5.83 8.69
CA GLU A 23 10.28 5.69 8.57
C GLU A 23 10.91 5.33 9.91
N ILE A 24 10.54 6.04 10.98
CA ILE A 24 11.05 5.77 12.33
C ILE A 24 10.66 4.37 12.80
N LEU A 25 9.39 4.02 12.64
CA LEU A 25 8.88 2.73 13.09
C LEU A 25 9.50 1.57 12.30
N ARG A 26 9.78 1.77 11.00
CA ARG A 26 10.45 0.74 10.21
C ARG A 26 11.85 0.45 10.74
N LYS A 27 12.58 1.47 11.14
CA LYS A 27 13.92 1.31 11.73
C LYS A 27 13.89 0.62 13.09
N VAL A 28 12.85 0.92 13.88
CA VAL A 28 12.68 0.30 15.21
C VAL A 28 12.23 -1.16 15.09
N MET A 29 11.44 -1.49 14.05
CA MET A 29 10.86 -2.81 13.86
C MET A 29 11.27 -3.41 12.51
N PRO A 30 12.58 -3.69 12.28
CA PRO A 30 13.03 -4.10 10.95
C PRO A 30 12.53 -5.48 10.52
N LYS A 31 12.14 -6.32 11.46
CA LYS A 31 11.67 -7.68 11.18
C LYS A 31 10.18 -7.87 11.33
N SER A 32 9.42 -6.80 11.55
CA SER A 32 7.96 -6.88 11.65
C SER A 32 7.32 -6.52 10.32
N PHE A 33 6.28 -7.29 9.94
CA PHE A 33 5.42 -6.85 8.84
C PHE A 33 4.59 -5.66 9.30
N ILE A 34 4.47 -4.66 8.44
CA ILE A 34 3.63 -3.50 8.71
C ILE A 34 2.45 -3.51 7.74
N LEU A 35 1.24 -3.53 8.27
CA LEU A 35 0.04 -3.31 7.49
C LEU A 35 -0.18 -1.80 7.37
N VAL A 36 -0.23 -1.29 6.14
CA VAL A 36 -0.28 0.14 5.86
C VAL A 36 -1.61 0.51 5.22
N PRO A 37 -2.63 0.89 6.01
CA PRO A 37 -3.88 1.42 5.45
C PRO A 37 -3.73 2.88 5.06
N GLY A 38 -4.67 3.39 4.26
CA GLY A 38 -4.74 4.80 3.90
C GLY A 38 -4.18 5.16 2.54
N TYR A 39 -3.80 4.18 1.73
CA TYR A 39 -3.36 4.44 0.37
C TYR A 39 -4.53 4.97 -0.48
N GLY A 40 -4.28 6.03 -1.22
CA GLY A 40 -5.22 6.61 -2.17
C GLY A 40 -6.34 7.42 -1.50
N ALA A 41 -7.38 6.77 -1.00
CA ALA A 41 -8.57 7.43 -0.47
C ALA A 41 -8.29 8.39 0.68
N GLN A 42 -7.27 8.12 1.50
CA GLN A 42 -6.87 8.97 2.62
C GLN A 42 -5.62 9.81 2.33
N GLY A 43 -5.23 9.89 1.04
CA GLY A 43 -4.13 10.74 0.61
C GLY A 43 -2.75 10.10 0.56
N GLY A 44 -2.60 8.85 1.00
CA GLY A 44 -1.31 8.15 0.89
C GLY A 44 -0.98 7.82 -0.56
N GLN A 45 0.26 8.05 -0.95
CA GLN A 45 0.77 7.78 -2.31
C GLN A 45 1.98 6.87 -2.24
N GLY A 46 2.36 6.28 -3.39
CA GLY A 46 3.52 5.39 -3.44
C GLY A 46 4.78 5.99 -2.84
N LYS A 47 5.07 7.25 -3.11
CA LYS A 47 6.24 7.94 -2.57
C LYS A 47 6.24 8.02 -1.04
N ASP A 48 5.06 8.03 -0.41
CA ASP A 48 4.94 8.06 1.04
C ASP A 48 5.14 6.67 1.65
N LEU A 49 4.85 5.63 0.88
CA LEU A 49 4.87 4.25 1.36
C LEU A 49 6.27 3.63 1.35
N VAL A 50 7.21 4.21 0.60
CA VAL A 50 8.57 3.63 0.51
C VAL A 50 9.24 3.53 1.87
N HIS A 51 8.88 4.40 2.81
CA HIS A 51 9.44 4.41 4.17
C HIS A 51 9.03 3.21 5.02
N PHE A 52 7.95 2.52 4.63
CA PHE A 52 7.44 1.36 5.37
C PHE A 52 8.10 0.05 4.93
N PHE A 53 8.75 0.05 3.78
CA PHE A 53 9.41 -1.13 3.22
C PHE A 53 10.86 -1.23 3.67
N ASN A 54 11.36 -2.46 3.80
CA ASN A 54 12.78 -2.71 3.96
C ASN A 54 13.53 -2.44 2.66
N GLU A 55 14.85 -2.45 2.70
CA GLU A 55 15.69 -2.19 1.52
C GLU A 55 15.43 -3.18 0.39
N ASP A 56 15.06 -4.41 0.72
CA ASP A 56 14.74 -5.46 -0.25
C ASP A 56 13.36 -5.31 -0.89
N GLY A 57 12.61 -4.28 -0.52
CA GLY A 57 11.26 -4.05 -1.04
C GLY A 57 10.18 -4.86 -0.36
N LEU A 58 10.49 -5.52 0.74
CA LEU A 58 9.55 -6.37 1.48
C LEU A 58 9.21 -5.74 2.84
N GLY A 59 8.38 -6.42 3.59
CA GLY A 59 8.07 -6.07 4.99
C GLY A 59 6.82 -5.20 5.18
N ALA A 60 6.16 -4.77 4.12
CA ALA A 60 4.92 -3.99 4.22
C ALA A 60 3.81 -4.61 3.38
N ILE A 61 2.58 -4.51 3.88
CA ILE A 61 1.37 -4.91 3.16
C ILE A 61 0.47 -3.67 3.08
N VAL A 62 0.21 -3.22 1.88
CA VAL A 62 -0.56 -1.99 1.64
C VAL A 62 -2.03 -2.33 1.43
N ASN A 63 -2.90 -1.64 2.16
CA ASN A 63 -4.33 -1.83 2.06
C ASN A 63 -5.03 -0.59 1.51
N SER A 64 -5.94 -0.80 0.56
CA SER A 64 -6.74 0.26 -0.05
C SER A 64 -8.15 -0.27 -0.32
N SER A 65 -8.96 -0.39 0.73
CA SER A 65 -10.26 -1.03 0.63
C SER A 65 -11.18 -0.35 -0.39
N ARG A 66 -11.53 0.91 -0.17
CA ARG A 66 -12.43 1.63 -1.07
C ARG A 66 -11.79 1.93 -2.43
N GLY A 67 -10.48 2.18 -2.44
CA GLY A 67 -9.75 2.43 -3.67
C GLY A 67 -9.77 1.25 -4.64
N ILE A 68 -9.87 0.03 -4.11
CA ILE A 68 -9.93 -1.20 -4.91
C ILE A 68 -11.37 -1.64 -5.12
N ILE A 69 -12.13 -1.85 -4.04
CA ILE A 69 -13.48 -2.40 -4.11
C ILE A 69 -14.44 -1.45 -4.84
N CYS A 70 -14.32 -0.15 -4.60
CA CYS A 70 -15.17 0.87 -5.19
C CYS A 70 -14.49 1.63 -6.33
N ALA A 71 -13.49 1.04 -6.97
CA ALA A 71 -12.75 1.70 -8.06
C ALA A 71 -13.66 2.17 -9.19
N TYR A 72 -14.69 1.40 -9.53
CA TYR A 72 -15.63 1.73 -10.58
C TYR A 72 -16.34 3.08 -10.37
N LYS A 73 -16.38 3.59 -9.14
CA LYS A 73 -17.00 4.89 -8.80
C LYS A 73 -16.08 6.07 -9.05
N GLN A 74 -14.79 5.84 -9.26
CA GLN A 74 -13.83 6.91 -9.49
C GLN A 74 -13.93 7.41 -10.92
N ASP A 75 -13.85 8.72 -11.12
CA ASP A 75 -13.96 9.35 -12.43
C ASP A 75 -12.96 8.79 -13.43
N LYS A 76 -11.74 8.52 -12.98
CA LYS A 76 -10.67 7.92 -13.78
C LYS A 76 -11.11 6.64 -14.48
N TYR A 77 -11.82 5.77 -13.76
CA TYR A 77 -12.25 4.48 -14.30
C TYR A 77 -13.58 4.58 -15.03
N LYS A 78 -14.45 5.50 -14.63
CA LYS A 78 -15.67 5.80 -15.38
C LYS A 78 -15.34 6.29 -16.79
N GLU A 79 -14.32 7.11 -16.93
CA GLU A 79 -13.84 7.60 -18.22
C GLU A 79 -13.31 6.49 -19.11
N GLN A 80 -12.88 5.38 -18.53
CA GLN A 80 -12.44 4.19 -19.24
C GLN A 80 -13.57 3.20 -19.52
N GLY A 81 -14.83 3.60 -19.28
CA GLY A 81 -16.00 2.77 -19.53
C GLY A 81 -16.38 1.84 -18.40
N MET A 82 -15.82 2.01 -17.22
CA MET A 82 -16.13 1.16 -16.06
C MET A 82 -17.48 1.54 -15.47
N THR A 83 -18.30 0.54 -15.19
CA THR A 83 -19.64 0.67 -14.63
C THR A 83 -19.80 -0.28 -13.45
N PRO A 84 -20.92 -0.20 -12.69
CA PRO A 84 -21.16 -1.17 -11.63
C PRO A 84 -21.20 -2.63 -12.10
N GLU A 85 -21.55 -2.87 -13.38
CA GLU A 85 -21.60 -4.24 -13.91
C GLU A 85 -20.20 -4.84 -14.13
N ASN A 86 -19.19 -4.02 -14.41
CA ASN A 86 -17.81 -4.49 -14.58
C ASN A 86 -16.88 -3.99 -13.47
N PHE A 87 -17.42 -3.90 -12.26
CA PHE A 87 -16.66 -3.41 -11.09
C PHE A 87 -15.37 -4.19 -10.85
N ALA A 88 -15.35 -5.49 -11.14
CA ALA A 88 -14.16 -6.33 -10.96
C ALA A 88 -13.02 -5.91 -11.88
N ASP A 89 -13.34 -5.51 -13.12
CA ASP A 89 -12.33 -4.99 -14.04
C ASP A 89 -11.75 -3.68 -13.56
N ALA A 90 -12.59 -2.80 -12.99
CA ALA A 90 -12.13 -1.55 -12.40
C ALA A 90 -11.21 -1.81 -11.21
N SER A 91 -11.55 -2.77 -10.35
CA SER A 91 -10.71 -3.16 -9.22
C SER A 91 -9.35 -3.69 -9.67
N ARG A 92 -9.32 -4.48 -10.73
CA ARG A 92 -8.08 -4.99 -11.32
C ARG A 92 -7.19 -3.85 -11.81
N LEU A 93 -7.77 -2.88 -12.52
CA LEU A 93 -7.04 -1.71 -12.99
C LEU A 93 -6.49 -0.89 -11.82
N ALA A 94 -7.27 -0.72 -10.76
CA ALA A 94 -6.85 0.01 -9.57
C ALA A 94 -5.65 -0.67 -8.89
N VAL A 95 -5.66 -1.99 -8.79
CA VAL A 95 -4.53 -2.73 -8.22
C VAL A 95 -3.28 -2.60 -9.10
N LYS A 96 -3.44 -2.66 -10.43
CA LYS A 96 -2.31 -2.48 -11.35
C LYS A 96 -1.71 -1.08 -11.24
N ASP A 97 -2.54 -0.05 -11.15
CA ASP A 97 -2.09 1.32 -10.97
C ASP A 97 -1.34 1.49 -9.65
N MET A 98 -1.85 0.86 -8.59
CA MET A 98 -1.24 0.87 -7.28
C MET A 98 0.12 0.18 -7.27
N ILE A 99 0.23 -0.98 -7.93
CA ILE A 99 1.50 -1.69 -8.07
C ILE A 99 2.52 -0.81 -8.82
N ALA A 100 2.12 -0.19 -9.92
CA ALA A 100 3.00 0.67 -10.69
C ALA A 100 3.48 1.87 -9.88
N ASP A 101 2.59 2.50 -9.12
CA ASP A 101 2.93 3.66 -8.27
C ASP A 101 3.94 3.27 -7.18
N ILE A 102 3.65 2.23 -6.43
CA ILE A 102 4.51 1.79 -5.32
C ILE A 102 5.85 1.25 -5.83
N SER A 103 5.82 0.40 -6.85
CA SER A 103 7.04 -0.17 -7.41
C SER A 103 7.93 0.90 -8.04
N GLY A 104 7.32 1.88 -8.72
CA GLY A 104 8.05 3.00 -9.29
C GLY A 104 8.73 3.84 -8.21
N ALA A 105 8.03 4.10 -7.10
CA ALA A 105 8.58 4.85 -5.98
C ALA A 105 9.72 4.09 -5.30
N LEU A 106 9.59 2.77 -5.12
CA LEU A 106 10.64 1.93 -4.54
C LEU A 106 11.91 1.92 -5.43
N ALA A 107 11.74 1.92 -6.73
CA ALA A 107 12.86 1.92 -7.67
C ALA A 107 13.64 3.23 -7.65
N GLN A 108 13.03 4.32 -7.22
CA GLN A 108 13.65 5.66 -7.19
C GLN A 108 14.37 5.98 -5.89
N ARG A 109 14.23 5.16 -4.86
CA ARG A 109 14.85 5.46 -3.57
C ARG A 109 16.34 5.04 -3.44
#